data_74ec8b206c31f5634cae7e4b0d2b3858
#
_entry.id   74ec8b206c31f5634cae7e4b0d2b3858
#
_cell.length_a   1.000
_cell.length_b   1.000
_cell.length_c   1.000
_cell.angle_alpha   90.00
_cell.angle_beta   90.00
_cell.angle_gamma   90.00
#
_symmetry.space_group_name_H-M   'P 1'
#
loop_
_entity.id
_entity.type
_entity.pdbx_description
1 polymer ?
#
loop_
_entity_poly.entity_id
_entity_poly.type
_entity_poly.pdbx_seq_one_letter_code
_entity_poly.pdbx_strand_id
1 'polypeptide(L)'
;MKNKICTIPIFLILTGCNSSVQNKEGTSSKIPIEGTWRLLTGTLVEKGDSTITDYTRGKEFIKIINGTHFAFLLHDLSKGKNSDSVFSAGGGKYTLNDSSYTEHLEYCNDRQWEGNDFNFTITIHNDTLIQKGIEKIDSLGVNRLNIEKYVRVPSQP
;
A
#
# COMPACT_ATOMS: atom_id res chain seq x y z
N MET A 1 31.95 38.80 -78.77
CA MET A 1 31.81 39.16 -77.34
C MET A 1 30.74 38.26 -76.80
N LYS A 2 31.12 37.25 -75.99
CA LYS A 2 30.24 36.18 -75.54
C LYS A 2 29.78 36.50 -74.07
N ASN A 3 28.50 36.76 -73.90
CA ASN A 3 27.93 36.93 -72.57
C ASN A 3 27.66 35.55 -71.96
N LYS A 4 28.26 35.31 -70.80
CA LYS A 4 27.99 34.14 -69.98
C LYS A 4 26.95 34.50 -68.93
N ILE A 5 25.78 33.90 -69.03
CA ILE A 5 24.72 33.99 -68.03
C ILE A 5 25.05 32.97 -66.93
N CYS A 6 25.25 33.47 -65.71
CA CYS A 6 25.49 32.66 -64.52
C CYS A 6 24.14 32.33 -63.88
N THR A 7 23.72 31.10 -63.97
CA THR A 7 22.50 30.60 -63.33
C THR A 7 22.84 30.11 -61.93
N ILE A 8 22.29 30.77 -60.90
CA ILE A 8 22.41 30.35 -59.49
C ILE A 8 21.23 29.42 -59.17
N PRO A 9 21.46 28.19 -58.73
CA PRO A 9 20.37 27.34 -58.24
C PRO A 9 19.95 27.77 -56.82
N ILE A 10 18.69 28.13 -56.68
CA ILE A 10 18.04 28.37 -55.39
C ILE A 10 17.79 27.00 -54.73
N PHE A 11 18.49 26.72 -53.65
CA PHE A 11 18.30 25.55 -52.82
C PHE A 11 17.15 25.85 -51.80
N LEU A 12 15.99 25.27 -52.04
CA LEU A 12 14.83 25.36 -51.13
C LEU A 12 15.07 24.39 -49.98
N ILE A 13 15.42 24.92 -48.78
CA ILE A 13 15.55 24.14 -47.57
C ILE A 13 14.14 24.01 -46.96
N LEU A 14 13.54 22.83 -47.10
CA LEU A 14 12.31 22.47 -46.36
C LEU A 14 12.71 22.09 -44.94
N THR A 15 12.55 23.03 -43.98
CA THR A 15 12.61 22.69 -42.54
C THR A 15 11.33 21.99 -42.15
N GLY A 16 11.37 20.65 -42.12
CA GLY A 16 10.31 19.83 -41.56
C GLY A 16 10.29 20.01 -40.05
N CYS A 17 9.27 20.69 -39.52
CA CYS A 17 8.94 20.64 -38.08
C CYS A 17 8.50 19.24 -37.70
N ASN A 18 9.40 18.48 -37.09
CA ASN A 18 9.07 17.19 -36.49
C ASN A 18 8.41 17.46 -35.12
N SER A 19 7.10 17.61 -35.09
CA SER A 19 6.33 17.67 -33.84
C SER A 19 6.33 16.28 -33.22
N SER A 20 7.29 16.04 -32.32
CA SER A 20 7.24 14.87 -31.45
C SER A 20 6.02 15.00 -30.54
N VAL A 21 4.98 14.23 -30.82
CA VAL A 21 3.87 14.00 -29.92
C VAL A 21 4.45 13.22 -28.73
N GLN A 22 4.79 13.97 -27.66
CA GLN A 22 5.03 13.33 -26.37
C GLN A 22 3.70 12.76 -25.89
N ASN A 23 3.53 11.45 -26.07
CA ASN A 23 2.54 10.70 -25.27
C ASN A 23 2.91 10.94 -23.79
N LYS A 24 2.17 11.81 -23.12
CA LYS A 24 2.10 11.77 -21.67
C LYS A 24 1.46 10.44 -21.30
N GLU A 25 2.29 9.41 -21.07
CA GLU A 25 1.86 8.27 -20.27
C GLU A 25 1.34 8.87 -18.97
N GLY A 26 0.05 8.66 -18.72
CA GLY A 26 -0.57 9.05 -17.47
C GLY A 26 0.19 8.36 -16.35
N THR A 27 1.01 9.10 -15.62
CA THR A 27 1.62 8.64 -14.37
C THR A 27 0.44 8.36 -13.44
N SER A 28 0.00 7.11 -13.39
CA SER A 28 -0.79 6.60 -12.27
C SER A 28 0.04 6.91 -11.03
N SER A 29 -0.39 7.89 -10.25
CA SER A 29 0.31 8.24 -9.02
C SER A 29 0.14 7.05 -8.08
N LYS A 30 1.18 6.22 -7.95
CA LYS A 30 1.18 5.12 -6.99
C LYS A 30 0.81 5.68 -5.62
N ILE A 31 -0.17 5.05 -4.97
CA ILE A 31 -0.51 5.38 -3.58
C ILE A 31 0.77 5.20 -2.74
N PRO A 32 1.21 6.21 -1.96
CA PRO A 32 2.47 6.16 -1.22
C PRO A 32 2.31 5.31 0.05
N ILE A 33 2.12 3.99 -0.13
CA ILE A 33 1.85 3.05 0.96
C ILE A 33 3.12 2.73 1.78
N GLU A 34 4.30 2.84 1.17
CA GLU A 34 5.56 2.46 1.82
C GLU A 34 5.85 3.30 3.06
N GLY A 35 6.38 2.67 4.10
CA GLY A 35 6.74 3.28 5.37
C GLY A 35 6.30 2.46 6.57
N THR A 36 6.40 3.06 7.75
CA THR A 36 5.91 2.48 9.00
C THR A 36 4.60 3.16 9.40
N TRP A 37 3.61 2.37 9.72
CA TRP A 37 2.26 2.77 10.07
C TRP A 37 1.90 2.26 11.45
N ARG A 38 1.41 3.13 12.34
CA ARG A 38 0.90 2.75 13.66
C ARG A 38 -0.61 2.63 13.60
N LEU A 39 -1.15 1.47 13.98
CA LEU A 39 -2.58 1.23 14.08
C LEU A 39 -3.17 2.04 15.24
N LEU A 40 -4.23 2.78 14.96
CA LEU A 40 -4.99 3.53 15.95
C LEU A 40 -6.22 2.76 16.41
N THR A 41 -7.01 2.29 15.44
CA THR A 41 -8.24 1.53 15.69
C THR A 41 -8.40 0.42 14.67
N GLY A 42 -8.86 -0.73 15.13
CA GLY A 42 -9.35 -1.83 14.31
C GLY A 42 -10.83 -2.06 14.56
N THR A 43 -11.62 -2.20 13.49
CA THR A 43 -13.05 -2.55 13.57
C THR A 43 -13.27 -3.86 12.88
N LEU A 44 -13.82 -4.83 13.60
CA LEU A 44 -14.24 -6.12 13.05
C LEU A 44 -15.77 -6.15 13.02
N VAL A 45 -16.33 -6.52 11.86
CA VAL A 45 -17.77 -6.75 11.72
C VAL A 45 -17.98 -8.20 11.32
N GLU A 46 -18.61 -8.96 12.20
CA GLU A 46 -18.90 -10.39 12.00
C GLU A 46 -20.34 -10.68 12.40
N LYS A 47 -21.07 -11.39 11.55
CA LYS A 47 -22.49 -11.78 11.79
C LYS A 47 -23.42 -10.64 12.17
N GLY A 48 -23.11 -9.42 11.72
CA GLY A 48 -23.89 -8.22 12.02
C GLY A 48 -23.44 -7.44 13.26
N ASP A 49 -22.59 -8.03 14.09
CA ASP A 49 -22.02 -7.37 15.28
C ASP A 49 -20.71 -6.66 14.91
N SER A 50 -20.46 -5.53 15.58
CA SER A 50 -19.26 -4.71 15.36
C SER A 50 -18.46 -4.58 16.65
N THR A 51 -17.17 -4.91 16.60
CA THR A 51 -16.23 -4.74 17.69
C THR A 51 -15.16 -3.75 17.29
N ILE A 52 -14.96 -2.70 18.10
CA ILE A 52 -13.92 -1.69 17.89
C ILE A 52 -12.83 -1.87 18.95
N THR A 53 -11.59 -2.01 18.51
CA THR A 53 -10.42 -2.09 19.37
C THR A 53 -9.59 -0.81 19.25
N ASP A 54 -9.30 -0.18 20.39
CA ASP A 54 -8.36 0.94 20.48
C ASP A 54 -6.94 0.39 20.71
N TYR A 55 -6.03 0.70 19.79
CA TYR A 55 -4.61 0.30 19.84
C TYR A 55 -3.70 1.41 20.38
N THR A 56 -4.26 2.51 20.86
CA THR A 56 -3.48 3.62 21.41
C THR A 56 -3.21 3.48 22.91
N ARG A 57 -3.79 2.44 23.55
CA ARG A 57 -3.71 2.22 25.00
C ARG A 57 -3.34 0.78 25.33
N GLY A 58 -2.35 0.62 26.21
CA GLY A 58 -1.92 -0.68 26.74
C GLY A 58 -1.25 -1.62 25.76
N LYS A 59 -1.28 -1.33 24.46
CA LYS A 59 -0.66 -2.09 23.40
C LYS A 59 -0.20 -1.18 22.25
N GLU A 60 0.69 -1.66 21.45
CA GLU A 60 1.15 -1.00 20.22
C GLU A 60 1.13 -1.99 19.07
N PHE A 61 0.63 -1.53 17.94
CA PHE A 61 0.63 -2.27 16.68
C PHE A 61 1.27 -1.40 15.62
N ILE A 62 2.28 -1.94 14.94
CA ILE A 62 2.85 -1.30 13.76
C ILE A 62 2.76 -2.23 12.55
N LYS A 63 2.61 -1.63 11.37
CA LYS A 63 2.76 -2.28 10.06
C LYS A 63 3.88 -1.58 9.32
N ILE A 64 4.85 -2.35 8.85
CA ILE A 64 6.00 -1.89 8.06
C ILE A 64 5.79 -2.36 6.63
N ILE A 65 5.86 -1.45 5.66
CA ILE A 65 5.67 -1.76 4.25
C ILE A 65 6.87 -1.20 3.48
N ASN A 66 7.54 -2.06 2.73
CA ASN A 66 8.58 -1.65 1.79
C ASN A 66 8.13 -1.91 0.34
N GLY A 67 9.01 -1.81 -0.65
CA GLY A 67 8.67 -1.97 -2.07
C GLY A 67 8.13 -3.35 -2.47
N THR A 68 8.20 -4.38 -1.61
CA THR A 68 7.84 -5.77 -1.95
C THR A 68 7.09 -6.52 -0.86
N HIS A 69 7.29 -6.17 0.42
CA HIS A 69 6.77 -6.92 1.56
C HIS A 69 6.10 -6.00 2.57
N PHE A 70 5.20 -6.59 3.34
CA PHE A 70 4.68 -6.02 4.57
C PHE A 70 5.06 -6.91 5.76
N ALA A 71 5.11 -6.31 6.95
CA ALA A 71 5.16 -7.01 8.22
C ALA A 71 4.30 -6.26 9.24
N PHE A 72 3.66 -6.99 10.14
CA PHE A 72 2.98 -6.41 11.29
C PHE A 72 3.53 -6.96 12.59
N LEU A 73 3.52 -6.12 13.62
CA LEU A 73 3.97 -6.42 14.96
C LEU A 73 2.98 -5.80 15.95
N LEU A 74 2.41 -6.63 16.80
CA LEU A 74 1.57 -6.22 17.92
C LEU A 74 2.18 -6.72 19.22
N HIS A 75 2.29 -5.87 20.21
CA HIS A 75 2.64 -6.27 21.57
C HIS A 75 1.91 -5.45 22.62
N ASP A 76 1.80 -6.00 23.81
CA ASP A 76 1.35 -5.26 24.98
C ASP A 76 2.48 -4.42 25.59
N LEU A 77 2.14 -3.25 26.17
CA LEU A 77 3.11 -2.36 26.78
C LEU A 77 3.51 -2.79 28.20
N SER A 78 2.82 -3.81 28.76
CA SER A 78 3.16 -4.42 30.06
C SER A 78 4.32 -5.41 29.96
N LYS A 79 4.80 -5.71 28.72
CA LYS A 79 5.86 -6.69 28.43
C LYS A 79 5.53 -8.08 28.93
N GLY A 80 4.30 -8.52 28.71
CA GLY A 80 3.81 -9.84 29.10
C GLY A 80 3.55 -10.01 30.59
N LYS A 81 3.49 -8.93 31.38
CA LYS A 81 3.34 -9.03 32.84
C LYS A 81 1.89 -9.06 33.31
N ASN A 82 0.96 -8.68 32.47
CA ASN A 82 -0.46 -8.63 32.79
C ASN A 82 -1.19 -9.86 32.20
N SER A 83 -2.38 -10.15 32.72
CA SER A 83 -3.21 -11.26 32.25
C SER A 83 -3.73 -11.08 30.82
N ASP A 84 -3.76 -9.85 30.33
CA ASP A 84 -4.18 -9.45 28.99
C ASP A 84 -2.99 -9.24 28.02
N SER A 85 -1.85 -9.86 28.35
CA SER A 85 -0.66 -9.81 27.51
C SER A 85 -0.94 -10.34 26.10
N VAL A 86 -0.42 -9.65 25.09
CA VAL A 86 -0.60 -9.99 23.70
C VAL A 86 0.70 -9.81 22.93
N PHE A 87 0.99 -10.77 22.07
CA PHE A 87 2.00 -10.66 21.02
C PHE A 87 1.47 -11.30 19.75
N SER A 88 1.52 -10.56 18.64
CA SER A 88 1.21 -11.09 17.33
C SER A 88 2.17 -10.49 16.30
N ALA A 89 2.63 -11.34 15.38
CA ALA A 89 3.53 -10.94 14.32
C ALA A 89 3.27 -11.74 13.07
N GLY A 90 3.40 -11.11 11.94
CA GLY A 90 3.30 -11.76 10.64
C GLY A 90 3.72 -10.85 9.52
N GLY A 91 3.66 -11.36 8.30
CA GLY A 91 4.02 -10.62 7.10
C GLY A 91 4.12 -11.51 5.88
N GLY A 92 4.53 -10.91 4.78
CA GLY A 92 4.69 -11.58 3.50
C GLY A 92 4.78 -10.58 2.37
N LYS A 93 4.61 -11.05 1.15
CA LYS A 93 4.55 -10.19 -0.02
C LYS A 93 3.19 -9.49 -0.11
N TYR A 94 3.16 -8.43 -0.88
CA TYR A 94 1.90 -7.79 -1.24
C TYR A 94 1.86 -7.41 -2.71
N THR A 95 0.65 -7.22 -3.22
CA THR A 95 0.42 -6.58 -4.50
C THR A 95 -0.44 -5.34 -4.31
N LEU A 96 -0.15 -4.29 -5.09
CA LEU A 96 -0.90 -3.04 -5.07
C LEU A 96 -1.20 -2.62 -6.51
N ASN A 97 -2.50 -2.50 -6.81
CA ASN A 97 -2.99 -1.98 -8.07
C ASN A 97 -4.03 -0.90 -7.77
N ASP A 98 -3.69 0.35 -8.02
CA ASP A 98 -4.46 1.51 -7.56
C ASP A 98 -4.75 1.42 -6.06
N SER A 99 -6.03 1.32 -5.65
CA SER A 99 -6.45 1.14 -4.25
C SER A 99 -6.63 -0.32 -3.83
N SER A 100 -6.49 -1.27 -4.74
CA SER A 100 -6.59 -2.71 -4.43
C SER A 100 -5.26 -3.20 -3.88
N TYR A 101 -5.26 -3.60 -2.62
CA TYR A 101 -4.10 -4.05 -1.87
C TYR A 101 -4.33 -5.48 -1.40
N THR A 102 -3.50 -6.42 -1.85
CA THR A 102 -3.58 -7.82 -1.44
C THR A 102 -2.37 -8.19 -0.62
N GLU A 103 -2.58 -8.67 0.59
CA GLU A 103 -1.57 -9.25 1.47
C GLU A 103 -1.50 -10.76 1.24
N HIS A 104 -0.33 -11.28 0.89
CA HIS A 104 -0.02 -12.71 0.83
C HIS A 104 0.68 -13.08 2.14
N LEU A 105 -0.07 -13.63 3.10
CA LEU A 105 0.46 -13.89 4.45
C LEU A 105 1.32 -15.14 4.45
N GLU A 106 2.63 -14.95 4.33
CA GLU A 106 3.62 -16.04 4.24
C GLU A 106 4.15 -16.44 5.63
N TYR A 107 4.14 -15.52 6.59
CA TYR A 107 4.68 -15.68 7.93
C TYR A 107 3.66 -15.20 8.96
N CYS A 108 3.33 -16.02 9.95
CA CYS A 108 2.49 -15.63 11.07
C CYS A 108 2.81 -16.48 12.31
N ASN A 109 2.83 -15.87 13.50
CA ASN A 109 2.97 -16.61 14.74
C ASN A 109 1.76 -17.55 15.00
N ASP A 110 0.56 -17.19 14.53
CA ASP A 110 -0.57 -18.11 14.39
C ASP A 110 -0.49 -18.82 13.03
N ARG A 111 0.14 -19.98 13.02
CA ARG A 111 0.48 -20.73 11.81
C ARG A 111 -0.71 -21.12 10.94
N GLN A 112 -1.93 -21.14 11.50
CA GLN A 112 -3.14 -21.48 10.76
C GLN A 112 -3.57 -20.37 9.79
N TRP A 113 -3.05 -19.16 9.96
CA TRP A 113 -3.31 -18.01 9.09
C TRP A 113 -2.39 -17.96 7.88
N GLU A 114 -1.25 -18.66 7.91
CA GLU A 114 -0.29 -18.66 6.81
C GLU A 114 -0.85 -19.28 5.53
N GLY A 115 -0.36 -18.81 4.39
CA GLY A 115 -0.76 -19.27 3.08
C GLY A 115 -2.10 -18.72 2.58
N ASN A 116 -2.71 -17.77 3.30
CA ASN A 116 -3.92 -17.10 2.87
C ASN A 116 -3.63 -15.73 2.25
N ASP A 117 -4.49 -15.35 1.32
CA ASP A 117 -4.49 -14.04 0.68
C ASP A 117 -5.65 -13.21 1.20
N PHE A 118 -5.36 -11.97 1.60
CA PHE A 118 -6.37 -11.04 2.09
C PHE A 118 -6.44 -9.82 1.18
N ASN A 119 -7.61 -9.58 0.61
CA ASN A 119 -7.85 -8.48 -0.32
C ASN A 119 -8.49 -7.30 0.41
N PHE A 120 -7.81 -6.15 0.32
CA PHE A 120 -8.24 -4.91 0.94
C PHE A 120 -8.38 -3.80 -0.10
N THR A 121 -9.22 -2.83 0.21
CA THR A 121 -9.18 -1.50 -0.39
C THR A 121 -8.45 -0.58 0.57
N ILE A 122 -7.50 0.19 0.06
CA ILE A 122 -6.77 1.18 0.84
C ILE A 122 -7.05 2.60 0.36
N THR A 123 -7.06 3.52 1.30
CA THR A 123 -7.06 4.97 1.03
C THR A 123 -6.05 5.64 1.92
N ILE A 124 -5.30 6.59 1.36
CA ILE A 124 -4.37 7.44 2.13
C ILE A 124 -4.79 8.89 1.94
N HIS A 125 -5.00 9.56 3.05
CA HIS A 125 -5.24 11.00 3.08
C HIS A 125 -4.32 11.62 4.13
N ASN A 126 -3.41 12.49 3.67
CA ASN A 126 -2.29 12.98 4.48
C ASN A 126 -1.52 11.78 5.08
N ASP A 127 -1.31 11.78 6.39
CA ASP A 127 -0.62 10.72 7.14
C ASP A 127 -1.56 9.64 7.70
N THR A 128 -2.79 9.54 7.19
CA THR A 128 -3.76 8.53 7.60
C THR A 128 -3.98 7.50 6.49
N LEU A 129 -3.79 6.23 6.81
CA LEU A 129 -4.11 5.08 5.97
C LEU A 129 -5.35 4.37 6.54
N ILE A 130 -6.34 4.12 5.69
CA ILE A 130 -7.46 3.21 5.97
C ILE A 130 -7.30 1.98 5.09
N GLN A 131 -7.28 0.81 5.71
CA GLN A 131 -7.30 -0.50 5.07
C GLN A 131 -8.62 -1.18 5.40
N LYS A 132 -9.35 -1.67 4.40
CA LYS A 132 -10.67 -2.27 4.59
C LYS A 132 -10.85 -3.46 3.65
N GLY A 133 -11.24 -4.62 4.19
CA GLY A 133 -11.50 -5.81 3.38
C GLY A 133 -12.11 -6.95 4.18
N ILE A 134 -12.48 -8.01 3.47
CA ILE A 134 -12.98 -9.24 4.09
C ILE A 134 -11.82 -10.17 4.38
N GLU A 135 -11.69 -10.58 5.64
CA GLU A 135 -10.85 -11.70 6.05
C GLU A 135 -11.70 -12.96 6.07
N LYS A 136 -11.35 -13.93 5.23
CA LYS A 136 -12.08 -15.18 5.13
C LYS A 136 -11.12 -16.37 5.12
N ILE A 137 -11.28 -17.28 6.07
CA ILE A 137 -10.56 -18.54 6.16
C ILE A 137 -11.59 -19.62 6.53
N ASP A 138 -12.04 -20.39 5.55
CA ASP A 138 -13.14 -21.34 5.74
C ASP A 138 -12.78 -22.43 6.75
N SER A 139 -11.53 -22.90 6.77
CA SER A 139 -11.05 -23.93 7.73
C SER A 139 -11.07 -23.46 9.20
N LEU A 140 -11.04 -22.15 9.43
CA LEU A 140 -11.08 -21.55 10.76
C LEU A 140 -12.45 -20.96 11.11
N GLY A 141 -13.40 -20.99 10.17
CA GLY A 141 -14.70 -20.33 10.33
C GLY A 141 -14.62 -18.82 10.38
N VAL A 142 -13.50 -18.22 9.93
CA VAL A 142 -13.33 -16.79 9.86
C VAL A 142 -14.04 -16.23 8.62
N ASN A 143 -14.94 -15.29 8.82
CA ASN A 143 -15.57 -14.52 7.75
C ASN A 143 -16.04 -13.19 8.33
N ARG A 144 -15.20 -12.17 8.23
CA ARG A 144 -15.43 -10.87 8.86
C ARG A 144 -14.93 -9.72 8.00
N LEU A 145 -15.58 -8.58 8.10
CA LEU A 145 -15.05 -7.33 7.58
C LEU A 145 -14.05 -6.78 8.59
N ASN A 146 -12.81 -6.54 8.13
CA ASN A 146 -11.78 -5.85 8.89
C ASN A 146 -11.60 -4.44 8.34
N ILE A 147 -11.60 -3.44 9.24
CA ILE A 147 -11.31 -2.04 8.94
C ILE A 147 -10.26 -1.55 9.91
N GLU A 148 -9.13 -1.14 9.38
CA GLU A 148 -7.98 -0.68 10.15
C GLU A 148 -7.66 0.77 9.80
N LYS A 149 -7.47 1.58 10.84
CA LYS A 149 -7.06 2.98 10.70
C LYS A 149 -5.68 3.19 11.29
N TYR A 150 -4.75 3.60 10.43
CA TYR A 150 -3.36 3.82 10.78
C TYR A 150 -2.98 5.29 10.66
N VAL A 151 -1.92 5.68 11.34
CA VAL A 151 -1.19 6.92 11.14
C VAL A 151 0.26 6.60 10.78
N ARG A 152 0.84 7.38 9.87
CA ARG A 152 2.24 7.26 9.48
C ARG A 152 3.15 7.59 10.66
N VAL A 153 4.13 6.73 10.91
CA VAL A 153 5.21 7.03 11.85
C VAL A 153 6.22 7.93 11.11
N PRO A 154 6.53 9.12 11.62
CA PRO A 154 7.52 9.99 10.98
C PRO A 154 8.87 9.29 10.89
N SER A 155 9.56 9.46 9.75
CA SER A 155 10.97 9.06 9.65
C SER A 155 11.78 9.93 10.61
N GLN A 156 12.65 9.30 11.40
CA GLN A 156 13.59 10.08 12.20
C GLN A 156 14.56 10.83 11.27
N PRO A 157 14.94 12.07 11.60
CA PRO A 157 15.88 12.84 10.82
C PRO A 157 17.28 12.23 10.82
#